data_a954136c5cb54ea75629b4016ff160fa
#
_entry.id   a954136c5cb54ea75629b4016ff160fa
#
_cell.length_a   1.000
_cell.length_b   1.000
_cell.length_c   1.000
_cell.angle_alpha   90.00
_cell.angle_beta   90.00
_cell.angle_gamma   90.00
#
_symmetry.space_group_name_H-M   'P 1'
#
loop_
_entity.id
_entity.type
_entity.pdbx_description
1 polymer ?
#
loop_
_entity_poly.entity_id
_entity_poly.type
_entity_poly.pdbx_seq_one_letter_code
_entity_poly.pdbx_strand_id
1 'polypeptide(L)'
;MKNLLMKNHLQMTNKTQSKSSKKPTTVLKNFNIQNSSEVIRVKSDYVKNKNLTSSSRKWIKRHINDPFTQKSIAFGYRARSAFKLIEIQEKFNIINGNTSVLDLGCAPGSWTEILIKLTKKTVIGIDLLPTESISGAIFLEGDFLDDTIQKEAIKLNNFNKFDCIVSDIAPNTTGMQTVDHLRIMYILEIEIQFVLKNLSHNGSFVAKVFQGEGLDEYLSILREMFKSVNIFKPKASRKESKEVYLICIDFLK
;
A
#
# COMPACT_ATOMS: atom_id res chain seq x y z
N MET A 1 -58.51 -14.41 29.57
CA MET A 1 -58.18 -15.74 30.10
C MET A 1 -56.69 -15.94 29.84
N LYS A 2 -55.91 -15.64 30.85
CA LYS A 2 -55.24 -16.55 31.81
C LYS A 2 -54.30 -17.50 31.10
N ASN A 3 -52.99 -17.15 31.18
CA ASN A 3 -51.99 -17.80 32.06
C ASN A 3 -51.62 -19.23 31.68
N LEU A 4 -50.36 -19.41 31.38
CA LEU A 4 -49.47 -20.35 32.10
C LEU A 4 -48.09 -20.18 31.48
N LEU A 5 -47.16 -19.51 32.13
CA LEU A 5 -46.22 -19.91 33.22
C LEU A 5 -45.34 -21.10 32.83
N MET A 6 -44.14 -20.76 32.65
CA MET A 6 -42.98 -20.89 33.58
C MET A 6 -42.01 -22.02 33.29
N LYS A 7 -40.75 -21.60 33.28
CA LYS A 7 -39.56 -22.28 33.80
C LYS A 7 -38.97 -23.44 33.01
N ASN A 8 -37.77 -23.24 32.46
CA ASN A 8 -36.59 -23.84 33.10
C ASN A 8 -35.32 -23.40 32.40
N HIS A 9 -34.50 -22.91 33.20
CA HIS A 9 -33.11 -23.25 33.53
C HIS A 9 -32.02 -22.65 32.68
N LEU A 10 -31.32 -21.72 33.38
CA LEU A 10 -29.92 -21.37 33.18
C LEU A 10 -29.08 -22.65 32.99
N GLN A 11 -28.39 -22.71 31.88
CA GLN A 11 -27.07 -23.30 31.87
C GLN A 11 -26.12 -22.31 31.18
N MET A 12 -25.31 -21.68 32.02
CA MET A 12 -24.09 -21.01 31.59
C MET A 12 -23.16 -22.07 30.98
N THR A 13 -22.91 -21.93 29.70
CA THR A 13 -21.74 -22.53 29.10
C THR A 13 -20.83 -21.40 28.62
N ASN A 14 -19.79 -21.15 29.41
CA ASN A 14 -18.60 -20.41 29.02
C ASN A 14 -18.03 -21.05 27.76
N LYS A 15 -18.28 -20.45 26.59
CA LYS A 15 -17.48 -20.67 25.39
C LYS A 15 -16.38 -19.63 25.37
N THR A 16 -15.24 -20.00 25.89
CA THR A 16 -13.95 -19.42 25.60
C THR A 16 -13.83 -19.13 24.09
N GLN A 17 -13.83 -17.85 23.76
CA GLN A 17 -13.42 -17.41 22.43
C GLN A 17 -11.95 -17.73 22.26
N SER A 18 -11.65 -18.82 21.57
CA SER A 18 -10.33 -19.09 21.06
C SER A 18 -9.97 -18.00 20.06
N LYS A 19 -9.06 -17.10 20.44
CA LYS A 19 -8.35 -16.22 19.53
C LYS A 19 -7.59 -17.11 18.54
N SER A 20 -8.16 -17.31 17.36
CA SER A 20 -7.48 -17.89 16.21
C SER A 20 -6.37 -16.92 15.80
N SER A 21 -5.17 -17.12 16.33
CA SER A 21 -3.96 -16.52 15.81
C SER A 21 -3.69 -17.17 14.45
N LYS A 22 -4.18 -16.55 13.36
CA LYS A 22 -3.83 -16.95 11.99
C LYS A 22 -2.31 -16.82 11.86
N LYS A 23 -1.62 -17.96 11.73
CA LYS A 23 -0.19 -18.01 11.44
C LYS A 23 0.08 -17.29 10.12
N PRO A 24 1.18 -16.53 10.00
CA PRO A 24 1.51 -15.83 8.76
C PRO A 24 1.60 -16.81 7.59
N THR A 25 1.05 -16.39 6.46
CA THR A 25 0.95 -17.17 5.23
C THR A 25 2.34 -17.67 4.80
N THR A 26 2.45 -18.92 4.35
CA THR A 26 3.70 -19.59 3.94
C THR A 26 4.50 -18.84 2.86
N VAL A 27 3.83 -17.94 2.12
CA VAL A 27 4.45 -17.10 1.08
C VAL A 27 5.50 -16.14 1.65
N LEU A 28 5.28 -15.59 2.86
CA LEU A 28 6.23 -14.66 3.48
C LEU A 28 7.43 -15.35 4.13
N LYS A 29 7.35 -16.66 4.41
CA LYS A 29 8.50 -17.43 4.92
C LYS A 29 9.64 -17.57 3.91
N ASN A 30 9.35 -17.39 2.62
CA ASN A 30 10.37 -17.41 1.56
C ASN A 30 11.10 -16.05 1.42
N PHE A 31 10.64 -14.99 2.10
CA PHE A 31 11.39 -13.76 2.26
C PHE A 31 12.42 -13.99 3.38
N ASN A 32 13.58 -14.53 3.00
CA ASN A 32 14.64 -14.88 3.95
C ASN A 32 15.30 -13.60 4.51
N ILE A 33 14.66 -12.99 5.53
CA ILE A 33 15.13 -11.77 6.21
C ILE A 33 16.33 -12.07 7.14
N GLN A 34 16.67 -13.36 7.34
CA GLN A 34 17.55 -13.78 8.44
C GLN A 34 19.04 -13.89 8.12
N ASN A 35 19.49 -13.77 6.86
CA ASN A 35 20.89 -14.05 6.51
C ASN A 35 21.61 -12.95 5.72
N SER A 36 21.54 -11.69 6.15
CA SER A 36 22.45 -10.68 5.60
C SER A 36 23.23 -9.94 6.68
N SER A 37 24.19 -10.63 7.28
CA SER A 37 25.30 -9.99 8.01
C SER A 37 26.32 -9.31 7.09
N GLU A 38 26.16 -9.44 5.77
CA GLU A 38 26.94 -8.67 4.79
C GLU A 38 26.23 -7.36 4.45
N VAL A 39 26.44 -6.37 5.32
CA VAL A 39 26.19 -4.97 4.99
C VAL A 39 27.14 -4.61 3.85
N ILE A 40 26.63 -4.58 2.60
CA ILE A 40 27.36 -3.99 1.48
C ILE A 40 27.59 -2.52 1.86
N ARG A 41 28.80 -2.22 2.31
CA ARG A 41 29.27 -0.83 2.49
C ARG A 41 29.35 -0.21 1.10
N VAL A 42 28.27 0.40 0.66
CA VAL A 42 28.26 1.25 -0.53
C VAL A 42 29.22 2.40 -0.22
N LYS A 43 30.37 2.39 -0.89
CA LYS A 43 31.42 3.37 -0.67
C LYS A 43 30.85 4.78 -0.85
N SER A 44 31.13 5.65 0.10
CA SER A 44 30.76 7.07 0.15
C SER A 44 31.33 7.94 -0.99
N ASP A 45 31.91 7.34 -2.00
CA ASP A 45 32.70 8.02 -3.05
C ASP A 45 31.84 8.79 -4.07
N TYR A 46 30.52 8.51 -4.16
CA TYR A 46 29.64 9.23 -5.08
C TYR A 46 29.33 10.69 -4.71
N VAL A 47 29.66 11.12 -3.49
CA VAL A 47 29.36 12.49 -3.02
C VAL A 47 30.38 13.54 -3.52
N LYS A 48 31.43 13.13 -4.22
CA LYS A 48 32.50 14.02 -4.67
C LYS A 48 32.22 14.85 -5.93
N ASN A 49 31.04 14.71 -6.54
CA ASN A 49 30.70 15.50 -7.72
C ASN A 49 30.45 16.97 -7.33
N LYS A 50 31.38 17.84 -7.75
CA LYS A 50 31.39 19.28 -7.46
C LYS A 50 30.22 20.04 -8.10
N ASN A 51 29.52 19.44 -9.08
CA ASN A 51 28.43 20.07 -9.83
C ASN A 51 27.04 19.93 -9.16
N LEU A 52 26.94 19.21 -8.04
CA LEU A 52 25.69 19.04 -7.31
C LEU A 52 25.41 20.18 -6.33
N THR A 53 24.14 20.60 -6.25
CA THR A 53 23.71 21.54 -5.22
C THR A 53 23.91 20.96 -3.82
N SER A 54 23.99 21.81 -2.79
CA SER A 54 24.12 21.33 -1.39
C SER A 54 22.94 20.46 -0.97
N SER A 55 21.72 20.77 -1.42
CA SER A 55 20.51 20.01 -1.14
C SER A 55 20.55 18.64 -1.83
N SER A 56 20.98 18.57 -3.11
CA SER A 56 21.15 17.31 -3.84
C SER A 56 22.18 16.40 -3.17
N ARG A 57 23.32 16.96 -2.75
CA ARG A 57 24.35 16.20 -2.01
C ARG A 57 23.83 15.64 -0.69
N LYS A 58 23.07 16.46 0.07
CA LYS A 58 22.46 16.04 1.34
C LYS A 58 21.42 14.93 1.11
N TRP A 59 20.64 15.03 0.03
CA TRP A 59 19.66 14.02 -0.35
C TRP A 59 20.34 12.70 -0.73
N ILE A 60 21.36 12.73 -1.63
CA ILE A 60 22.12 11.54 -2.05
C ILE A 60 22.79 10.87 -0.85
N LYS A 61 23.48 11.64 0.02
CA LYS A 61 24.10 11.11 1.23
C LYS A 61 23.10 10.40 2.14
N ARG A 62 21.90 11.00 2.33
CA ARG A 62 20.82 10.41 3.12
C ARG A 62 20.28 9.13 2.45
N HIS A 63 20.11 9.15 1.12
CA HIS A 63 19.60 8.01 0.37
C HIS A 63 20.55 6.80 0.44
N ILE A 64 21.84 7.01 0.22
CA ILE A 64 22.87 5.94 0.26
C ILE A 64 23.00 5.33 1.67
N ASN A 65 22.90 6.16 2.72
CA ASN A 65 23.04 5.70 4.10
C ASN A 65 21.73 5.17 4.72
N ASP A 66 20.65 5.18 3.96
CA ASP A 66 19.37 4.69 4.44
C ASP A 66 19.37 3.16 4.56
N PRO A 67 19.09 2.57 5.75
CA PRO A 67 19.16 1.12 5.95
C PRO A 67 18.21 0.33 5.04
N PHE A 68 17.03 0.88 4.71
CA PHE A 68 16.08 0.21 3.82
C PHE A 68 16.51 0.30 2.36
N THR A 69 17.21 1.38 1.96
CA THR A 69 17.85 1.47 0.64
C THR A 69 18.95 0.41 0.51
N GLN A 70 19.81 0.27 1.51
CA GLN A 70 20.84 -0.77 1.51
C GLN A 70 20.25 -2.18 1.48
N LYS A 71 19.19 -2.41 2.25
CA LYS A 71 18.43 -3.67 2.21
C LYS A 71 17.82 -3.91 0.84
N SER A 72 17.18 -2.91 0.20
CA SER A 72 16.58 -3.11 -1.12
C SER A 72 17.61 -3.56 -2.16
N ILE A 73 18.81 -2.97 -2.14
CA ILE A 73 19.92 -3.38 -2.99
C ILE A 73 20.34 -4.83 -2.69
N ALA A 74 20.52 -5.17 -1.40
CA ALA A 74 20.94 -6.51 -0.99
C ALA A 74 19.93 -7.61 -1.35
N PHE A 75 18.63 -7.30 -1.34
CA PHE A 75 17.54 -8.23 -1.69
C PHE A 75 17.13 -8.16 -3.17
N GLY A 76 17.75 -7.29 -3.97
CA GLY A 76 17.42 -7.10 -5.39
C GLY A 76 16.06 -6.43 -5.63
N TYR A 77 15.54 -5.65 -4.67
CA TYR A 77 14.33 -4.86 -4.87
C TYR A 77 14.64 -3.54 -5.58
N ARG A 78 13.75 -3.12 -6.47
CA ARG A 78 13.90 -1.89 -7.25
C ARG A 78 13.98 -0.62 -6.39
N ALA A 79 13.27 -0.58 -5.25
CA ALA A 79 13.33 0.53 -4.32
C ALA A 79 13.02 0.11 -2.87
N ARG A 80 13.41 0.97 -1.93
CA ARG A 80 13.14 0.79 -0.50
C ARG A 80 11.66 0.73 -0.14
N SER A 81 10.78 1.29 -1.00
CA SER A 81 9.32 1.26 -0.81
C SER A 81 8.75 -0.15 -0.79
N ALA A 82 9.41 -1.14 -1.38
CA ALA A 82 9.05 -2.55 -1.27
C ALA A 82 8.78 -2.98 0.18
N PHE A 83 9.61 -2.53 1.12
CA PHE A 83 9.47 -2.88 2.54
C PHE A 83 8.22 -2.29 3.19
N LYS A 84 7.68 -1.18 2.69
CA LYS A 84 6.43 -0.62 3.18
C LYS A 84 5.27 -1.57 2.92
N LEU A 85 5.16 -2.07 1.68
CA LEU A 85 4.13 -3.04 1.31
C LEU A 85 4.31 -4.39 2.01
N ILE A 86 5.56 -4.86 2.18
CA ILE A 86 5.85 -6.07 2.94
C ILE A 86 5.32 -5.95 4.37
N GLU A 87 5.62 -4.84 5.08
CA GLU A 87 5.14 -4.60 6.44
C GLU A 87 3.61 -4.49 6.52
N ILE A 88 2.97 -3.87 5.51
CA ILE A 88 1.50 -3.79 5.40
C ILE A 88 0.93 -5.20 5.23
N GLN A 89 1.47 -5.98 4.30
CA GLN A 89 1.01 -7.34 4.04
C GLN A 89 1.21 -8.27 5.25
N GLU A 90 2.35 -8.19 5.93
CA GLU A 90 2.62 -8.97 7.15
C GLU A 90 1.61 -8.69 8.25
N LYS A 91 1.21 -7.43 8.41
CA LYS A 91 0.32 -7.02 9.48
C LYS A 91 -1.15 -7.25 9.16
N PHE A 92 -1.58 -6.97 7.94
CA PHE A 92 -3.00 -6.91 7.57
C PHE A 92 -3.45 -8.05 6.65
N ASN A 93 -2.51 -8.73 5.97
CA ASN A 93 -2.78 -9.88 5.10
C ASN A 93 -3.89 -9.62 4.05
N ILE A 94 -3.79 -8.50 3.34
CA ILE A 94 -4.80 -8.00 2.40
C ILE A 94 -4.75 -8.67 1.02
N ILE A 95 -3.65 -9.34 0.67
CA ILE A 95 -3.42 -9.95 -0.64
C ILE A 95 -3.15 -11.44 -0.49
N ASN A 96 -3.77 -12.24 -1.35
CA ASN A 96 -3.58 -13.69 -1.44
C ASN A 96 -3.42 -14.12 -2.90
N GLY A 97 -3.21 -15.42 -3.15
CA GLY A 97 -2.92 -15.97 -4.48
C GLY A 97 -4.00 -15.75 -5.54
N ASN A 98 -5.21 -15.34 -5.18
CA ASN A 98 -6.33 -15.11 -6.11
C ASN A 98 -6.76 -13.64 -6.19
N THR A 99 -6.05 -12.73 -5.55
CA THR A 99 -6.37 -11.30 -5.50
C THR A 99 -6.02 -10.63 -6.82
N SER A 100 -6.98 -9.99 -7.51
CA SER A 100 -6.72 -9.06 -8.61
C SER A 100 -6.31 -7.70 -8.04
N VAL A 101 -5.18 -7.15 -8.51
CA VAL A 101 -4.57 -5.97 -7.89
C VAL A 101 -4.33 -4.87 -8.91
N LEU A 102 -4.68 -3.64 -8.54
CA LEU A 102 -4.28 -2.40 -9.19
C LEU A 102 -3.26 -1.67 -8.32
N ASP A 103 -2.11 -1.32 -8.90
CA ASP A 103 -0.97 -0.64 -8.25
C ASP A 103 -0.86 0.79 -8.78
N LEU A 104 -1.30 1.79 -8.03
CA LEU A 104 -1.30 3.20 -8.37
C LEU A 104 -0.02 3.88 -7.87
N GLY A 105 0.69 4.59 -8.76
CA GLY A 105 2.02 5.14 -8.46
C GLY A 105 3.08 4.03 -8.43
N CYS A 106 3.02 3.12 -9.42
CA CYS A 106 3.78 1.87 -9.40
C CYS A 106 5.29 2.05 -9.65
N ALA A 107 5.72 3.13 -10.32
CA ALA A 107 7.13 3.32 -10.68
C ALA A 107 8.05 3.42 -9.44
N PRO A 108 9.19 2.77 -9.45
CA PRO A 108 9.83 1.97 -10.50
C PRO A 108 9.41 0.48 -10.51
N GLY A 109 8.31 0.09 -9.89
CA GLY A 109 7.80 -1.29 -9.85
C GLY A 109 8.12 -2.04 -8.55
N SER A 110 8.52 -1.36 -7.49
CA SER A 110 8.93 -2.02 -6.25
C SER A 110 7.77 -2.64 -5.46
N TRP A 111 6.58 -2.05 -5.51
CA TRP A 111 5.38 -2.68 -4.96
C TRP A 111 4.90 -3.79 -5.88
N THR A 112 4.89 -3.55 -7.18
CA THR A 112 4.51 -4.53 -8.19
C THR A 112 5.31 -5.83 -8.07
N GLU A 113 6.63 -5.78 -7.82
CA GLU A 113 7.46 -6.98 -7.57
C GLU A 113 6.98 -7.81 -6.37
N ILE A 114 6.49 -7.16 -5.33
CA ILE A 114 5.94 -7.84 -4.15
C ILE A 114 4.55 -8.40 -4.46
N LEU A 115 3.71 -7.61 -5.12
CA LEU A 115 2.35 -7.99 -5.50
C LEU A 115 2.34 -9.25 -6.37
N ILE A 116 3.20 -9.33 -7.39
CA ILE A 116 3.35 -10.52 -8.27
C ILE A 116 3.70 -11.78 -7.47
N LYS A 117 4.50 -11.65 -6.42
CA LYS A 117 4.87 -12.79 -5.57
C LYS A 117 3.72 -13.23 -4.65
N LEU A 118 2.77 -12.35 -4.37
CA LEU A 118 1.64 -12.60 -3.47
C LEU A 118 0.41 -13.09 -4.21
N THR A 119 0.17 -12.61 -5.43
CA THR A 119 -0.96 -13.04 -6.26
C THR A 119 -0.50 -13.90 -7.44
N LYS A 120 -1.39 -14.78 -7.92
CA LYS A 120 -1.19 -15.56 -9.16
C LYS A 120 -1.80 -14.86 -10.38
N LYS A 121 -2.50 -13.75 -10.16
CA LYS A 121 -3.10 -12.93 -11.23
C LYS A 121 -2.11 -11.88 -11.72
N THR A 122 -2.31 -11.41 -12.94
CA THR A 122 -1.57 -10.28 -13.50
C THR A 122 -1.85 -9.03 -12.66
N VAL A 123 -0.79 -8.33 -12.26
CA VAL A 123 -0.87 -7.03 -11.59
C VAL A 123 -0.93 -5.93 -12.64
N ILE A 124 -1.86 -5.00 -12.50
CA ILE A 124 -1.94 -3.83 -13.37
C ILE A 124 -1.36 -2.64 -12.60
N GLY A 125 -0.36 -1.97 -13.17
CA GLY A 125 0.30 -0.81 -12.58
C GLY A 125 0.05 0.44 -13.41
N ILE A 126 -0.17 1.58 -12.76
CA ILE A 126 -0.32 2.90 -13.39
C ILE A 126 0.68 3.87 -12.78
N ASP A 127 1.45 4.58 -13.61
CA ASP A 127 2.32 5.68 -13.17
C ASP A 127 2.53 6.69 -14.30
N LEU A 128 2.83 7.94 -13.94
CA LEU A 128 3.27 8.97 -14.88
C LEU A 128 4.64 8.68 -15.48
N LEU A 129 5.46 7.91 -14.78
CA LEU A 129 6.81 7.54 -15.18
C LEU A 129 6.83 6.15 -15.80
N PRO A 130 7.66 5.94 -16.82
CA PRO A 130 7.84 4.63 -17.41
C PRO A 130 8.39 3.63 -16.37
N THR A 131 7.86 2.42 -16.39
CA THR A 131 8.31 1.32 -15.53
C THR A 131 8.83 0.20 -16.40
N GLU A 132 10.05 -0.27 -16.10
CA GLU A 132 10.62 -1.43 -16.79
C GLU A 132 9.73 -2.65 -16.61
N SER A 133 9.57 -3.45 -17.67
CA SER A 133 8.71 -4.62 -17.67
C SER A 133 9.06 -5.63 -16.57
N ILE A 134 8.02 -6.22 -15.99
CA ILE A 134 8.12 -7.30 -15.01
C ILE A 134 7.17 -8.41 -15.47
N SER A 135 7.68 -9.64 -15.52
CA SER A 135 6.82 -10.79 -15.82
C SER A 135 5.70 -10.92 -14.77
N GLY A 136 4.45 -10.98 -15.22
CA GLY A 136 3.27 -11.01 -14.33
C GLY A 136 2.67 -9.64 -14.04
N ALA A 137 3.16 -8.56 -14.67
CA ALA A 137 2.55 -7.23 -14.61
C ALA A 137 2.32 -6.63 -16.00
N ILE A 138 1.34 -5.73 -16.06
CA ILE A 138 1.08 -4.83 -17.19
C ILE A 138 1.16 -3.41 -16.64
N PHE A 139 1.97 -2.55 -17.28
CA PHE A 139 2.13 -1.16 -16.88
C PHE A 139 1.46 -0.24 -17.89
N LEU A 140 0.68 0.70 -17.38
CA LEU A 140 0.11 1.83 -18.10
C LEU A 140 0.88 3.09 -17.71
N GLU A 141 1.57 3.69 -18.67
CA GLU A 141 2.18 5.00 -18.51
C GLU A 141 1.12 6.07 -18.76
N GLY A 142 0.79 6.84 -17.74
CA GLY A 142 -0.22 7.89 -17.82
C GLY A 142 -0.66 8.41 -16.47
N ASP A 143 -1.44 9.49 -16.51
CA ASP A 143 -2.02 10.08 -15.31
C ASP A 143 -3.26 9.30 -14.87
N PHE A 144 -3.24 8.77 -13.66
CA PHE A 144 -4.43 8.11 -13.08
C PHE A 144 -5.64 9.05 -12.98
N LEU A 145 -5.41 10.36 -12.91
CA LEU A 145 -6.50 11.35 -12.91
C LEU A 145 -7.23 11.44 -14.27
N ASP A 146 -6.66 10.86 -15.34
CA ASP A 146 -7.29 10.79 -16.66
C ASP A 146 -8.23 9.57 -16.75
N ASP A 147 -9.50 9.83 -17.06
CA ASP A 147 -10.52 8.81 -17.27
C ASP A 147 -10.16 7.77 -18.34
N THR A 148 -9.36 8.15 -19.34
CA THR A 148 -8.93 7.21 -20.40
C THR A 148 -7.99 6.15 -19.85
N ILE A 149 -7.07 6.51 -18.98
CA ILE A 149 -6.15 5.60 -18.31
C ILE A 149 -6.92 4.69 -17.34
N GLN A 150 -7.88 5.25 -16.58
CA GLN A 150 -8.73 4.43 -15.70
C GLN A 150 -9.53 3.38 -16.49
N LYS A 151 -10.12 3.77 -17.62
CA LYS A 151 -10.88 2.85 -18.50
C LYS A 151 -9.99 1.76 -19.08
N GLU A 152 -8.77 2.08 -19.48
CA GLU A 152 -7.83 1.09 -19.98
C GLU A 152 -7.42 0.08 -18.90
N ALA A 153 -7.19 0.53 -17.67
CA ALA A 153 -6.93 -0.37 -16.53
C ALA A 153 -8.09 -1.34 -16.27
N ILE A 154 -9.33 -0.84 -16.31
CA ILE A 154 -10.53 -1.67 -16.16
C ILE A 154 -10.63 -2.69 -17.30
N LYS A 155 -10.35 -2.31 -18.53
CA LYS A 155 -10.33 -3.20 -19.69
C LYS A 155 -9.25 -4.29 -19.56
N LEU A 156 -8.05 -3.95 -19.09
CA LEU A 156 -6.98 -4.90 -18.82
C LEU A 156 -7.35 -5.91 -17.73
N ASN A 157 -8.22 -5.54 -16.78
CA ASN A 157 -8.82 -6.46 -15.81
C ASN A 157 -10.07 -7.18 -16.35
N ASN A 158 -10.24 -7.24 -17.66
CA ASN A 158 -11.39 -7.85 -18.34
C ASN A 158 -12.74 -7.30 -17.85
N PHE A 159 -12.81 -6.00 -17.57
CA PHE A 159 -13.98 -5.29 -17.04
C PHE A 159 -14.48 -5.82 -15.67
N ASN A 160 -13.66 -6.60 -14.97
CA ASN A 160 -13.95 -7.02 -13.61
C ASN A 160 -13.54 -5.96 -12.61
N LYS A 161 -14.16 -5.99 -11.43
CA LYS A 161 -13.71 -5.21 -10.28
C LYS A 161 -12.37 -5.75 -9.76
N PHE A 162 -11.58 -4.87 -9.13
CA PHE A 162 -10.35 -5.25 -8.44
C PHE A 162 -10.66 -5.76 -7.03
N ASP A 163 -9.93 -6.77 -6.58
CA ASP A 163 -10.05 -7.25 -5.19
C ASP A 163 -9.20 -6.42 -4.23
N CYS A 164 -8.14 -5.79 -4.74
CA CYS A 164 -7.29 -4.89 -3.98
C CYS A 164 -6.80 -3.75 -4.86
N ILE A 165 -6.89 -2.52 -4.36
CA ILE A 165 -6.29 -1.34 -4.96
C ILE A 165 -5.28 -0.79 -3.97
N VAL A 166 -4.03 -0.64 -4.40
CA VAL A 166 -2.96 -0.06 -3.59
C VAL A 166 -2.44 1.20 -4.25
N SER A 167 -2.15 2.24 -3.46
CA SER A 167 -1.64 3.52 -3.94
C SER A 167 -0.44 3.98 -3.12
N ASP A 168 0.70 4.15 -3.78
CA ASP A 168 1.87 4.89 -3.28
C ASP A 168 2.08 6.20 -4.05
N ILE A 169 1.01 6.75 -4.69
CA ILE A 169 1.07 8.03 -5.41
C ILE A 169 1.57 9.13 -4.47
N ALA A 170 2.52 9.91 -4.96
CA ALA A 170 2.97 11.13 -4.32
C ALA A 170 3.01 12.25 -5.37
N PRO A 171 2.27 13.34 -5.19
CA PRO A 171 2.42 14.50 -6.07
C PRO A 171 3.83 15.07 -5.94
N ASN A 172 4.31 15.70 -7.02
CA ASN A 172 5.56 16.45 -6.96
C ASN A 172 5.43 17.53 -5.87
N THR A 173 6.30 17.44 -4.86
CA THR A 173 6.27 18.38 -3.75
C THR A 173 6.82 19.73 -4.18
N THR A 174 6.09 20.80 -3.87
CA THR A 174 6.51 22.19 -4.09
C THR A 174 7.39 22.71 -2.96
N GLY A 175 7.41 21.99 -1.82
CA GLY A 175 8.01 22.43 -0.57
C GLY A 175 7.07 23.32 0.26
N MET A 176 5.90 23.69 -0.26
CA MET A 176 4.85 24.42 0.46
C MET A 176 3.87 23.39 1.04
N GLN A 177 3.95 23.16 2.35
CA GLN A 177 3.20 22.08 3.02
C GLN A 177 1.69 22.10 2.73
N THR A 178 1.06 23.29 2.73
CA THR A 178 -0.37 23.44 2.46
C THR A 178 -0.73 23.02 1.03
N VAL A 179 0.07 23.45 0.03
CA VAL A 179 -0.17 23.11 -1.38
C VAL A 179 0.03 21.63 -1.62
N ASP A 180 1.09 21.06 -1.06
CA ASP A 180 1.40 19.64 -1.19
C ASP A 180 0.31 18.77 -0.53
N HIS A 181 -0.23 19.22 0.59
CA HIS A 181 -1.33 18.57 1.29
C HIS A 181 -2.63 18.60 0.46
N LEU A 182 -3.02 19.76 -0.06
CA LEU A 182 -4.22 19.89 -0.91
C LEU A 182 -4.14 19.02 -2.16
N ARG A 183 -2.96 18.89 -2.78
CA ARG A 183 -2.76 17.99 -3.92
C ARG A 183 -2.99 16.53 -3.57
N ILE A 184 -2.51 16.09 -2.41
CA ILE A 184 -2.76 14.72 -1.95
C ILE A 184 -4.24 14.51 -1.68
N MET A 185 -4.92 15.42 -1.00
CA MET A 185 -6.36 15.29 -0.74
C MET A 185 -7.15 15.21 -2.04
N TYR A 186 -6.82 16.00 -3.07
CA TYR A 186 -7.44 15.92 -4.38
C TYR A 186 -7.23 14.54 -5.05
N ILE A 187 -6.01 13.98 -4.99
CA ILE A 187 -5.75 12.62 -5.52
C ILE A 187 -6.60 11.59 -4.78
N LEU A 188 -6.67 11.68 -3.45
CA LEU A 188 -7.47 10.76 -2.63
C LEU A 188 -8.97 10.82 -2.95
N GLU A 189 -9.50 12.00 -3.27
CA GLU A 189 -10.89 12.16 -3.73
C GLU A 189 -11.15 11.40 -5.04
N ILE A 190 -10.24 11.48 -6.00
CA ILE A 190 -10.34 10.74 -7.26
C ILE A 190 -10.18 9.22 -7.02
N GLU A 191 -9.22 8.82 -6.19
CA GLU A 191 -9.02 7.42 -5.84
C GLU A 191 -10.28 6.82 -5.20
N ILE A 192 -10.95 7.54 -4.28
CA ILE A 192 -12.16 7.05 -3.63
C ILE A 192 -13.33 6.91 -4.60
N GLN A 193 -13.46 7.83 -5.57
CA GLN A 193 -14.48 7.72 -6.61
C GLN A 193 -14.25 6.50 -7.51
N PHE A 194 -12.98 6.19 -7.81
CA PHE A 194 -12.61 5.00 -8.55
C PHE A 194 -12.87 3.72 -7.73
N VAL A 195 -12.49 3.71 -6.47
CA VAL A 195 -12.72 2.61 -5.52
C VAL A 195 -14.21 2.28 -5.42
N LEU A 196 -15.08 3.29 -5.27
CA LEU A 196 -16.53 3.10 -5.18
C LEU A 196 -17.10 2.33 -6.37
N LYS A 197 -16.55 2.51 -7.56
CA LYS A 197 -17.04 1.90 -8.80
C LYS A 197 -16.38 0.56 -9.10
N ASN A 198 -15.10 0.42 -8.77
CA ASN A 198 -14.23 -0.61 -9.32
C ASN A 198 -13.61 -1.55 -8.28
N LEU A 199 -13.87 -1.37 -6.98
CA LEU A 199 -13.45 -2.31 -5.95
C LEU A 199 -14.53 -3.37 -5.71
N SER A 200 -14.13 -4.64 -5.62
CA SER A 200 -15.01 -5.77 -5.30
C SER A 200 -15.56 -5.66 -3.88
N HIS A 201 -16.77 -6.17 -3.65
CA HIS A 201 -17.27 -6.38 -2.28
C HIS A 201 -16.26 -7.22 -1.46
N ASN A 202 -16.05 -6.86 -0.19
CA ASN A 202 -14.98 -7.38 0.66
C ASN A 202 -13.54 -7.11 0.15
N GLY A 203 -13.39 -6.25 -0.86
CA GLY A 203 -12.08 -5.81 -1.34
C GLY A 203 -11.34 -4.93 -0.33
N SER A 204 -10.05 -4.69 -0.62
CA SER A 204 -9.18 -3.87 0.22
C SER A 204 -8.63 -2.67 -0.55
N PHE A 205 -8.47 -1.55 0.14
CA PHE A 205 -7.87 -0.34 -0.39
C PHE A 205 -6.73 0.13 0.51
N VAL A 206 -5.59 0.41 -0.08
CA VAL A 206 -4.42 0.98 0.60
C VAL A 206 -4.04 2.28 -0.06
N ALA A 207 -3.97 3.38 0.69
CA ALA A 207 -3.55 4.66 0.15
C ALA A 207 -2.52 5.35 1.04
N LYS A 208 -1.49 5.93 0.41
CA LYS A 208 -0.57 6.82 1.09
C LYS A 208 -1.22 8.16 1.32
N VAL A 209 -1.14 8.65 2.57
CA VAL A 209 -1.64 9.97 2.95
C VAL A 209 -0.60 10.72 3.78
N PHE A 210 -0.72 12.04 3.86
CA PHE A 210 0.03 12.83 4.82
C PHE A 210 -0.87 13.23 5.98
N GLN A 211 -0.37 13.10 7.20
CA GLN A 211 -1.07 13.60 8.37
C GLN A 211 -1.23 15.12 8.26
N GLY A 212 -2.46 15.63 8.31
CA GLY A 212 -2.78 17.04 8.15
C GLY A 212 -4.28 17.30 8.18
N GLU A 213 -4.67 18.52 7.84
CA GLU A 213 -6.05 19.01 7.79
C GLU A 213 -6.88 18.22 6.76
N GLY A 214 -8.16 17.93 7.07
CA GLY A 214 -9.06 17.17 6.18
C GLY A 214 -8.92 15.65 6.24
N LEU A 215 -7.91 15.11 6.93
CA LEU A 215 -7.74 13.66 7.05
C LEU A 215 -8.86 13.01 7.86
N ASP A 216 -9.37 13.68 8.89
CA ASP A 216 -10.43 13.13 9.75
C ASP A 216 -11.76 13.03 9.01
N GLU A 217 -12.10 14.00 8.17
CA GLU A 217 -13.26 13.97 7.28
C GLU A 217 -13.15 12.82 6.26
N TYR A 218 -11.97 12.68 5.66
CA TYR A 218 -11.69 11.59 4.72
C TYR A 218 -11.80 10.21 5.41
N LEU A 219 -11.28 10.08 6.62
CA LEU A 219 -11.42 8.86 7.42
C LEU A 219 -12.88 8.54 7.75
N SER A 220 -13.71 9.56 7.98
CA SER A 220 -15.14 9.37 8.22
C SER A 220 -15.84 8.76 7.01
N ILE A 221 -15.56 9.25 5.80
CA ILE A 221 -16.06 8.69 4.55
C ILE A 221 -15.63 7.23 4.38
N LEU A 222 -14.35 6.93 4.63
CA LEU A 222 -13.83 5.56 4.50
C LEU A 222 -14.48 4.60 5.49
N ARG A 223 -14.78 5.04 6.72
CA ARG A 223 -15.46 4.21 7.73
C ARG A 223 -16.90 3.85 7.36
N GLU A 224 -17.55 4.64 6.50
CA GLU A 224 -18.87 4.29 5.95
C GLU A 224 -18.79 3.28 4.80
N MET A 225 -17.61 3.17 4.18
CA MET A 225 -17.37 2.32 3.01
C MET A 225 -16.71 0.99 3.34
N PHE A 226 -15.96 0.91 4.41
CA PHE A 226 -15.18 -0.27 4.79
C PHE A 226 -15.47 -0.69 6.22
N LYS A 227 -15.49 -1.98 6.46
CA LYS A 227 -15.68 -2.55 7.80
C LYS A 227 -14.53 -2.21 8.75
N SER A 228 -13.32 -2.07 8.22
CA SER A 228 -12.13 -1.73 9.00
C SER A 228 -11.29 -0.69 8.26
N VAL A 229 -10.96 0.40 8.97
CA VAL A 229 -10.06 1.46 8.49
C VAL A 229 -8.96 1.67 9.53
N ASN A 230 -7.72 1.45 9.13
CA ASN A 230 -6.56 1.55 10.01
C ASN A 230 -5.57 2.57 9.45
N ILE A 231 -4.93 3.34 10.33
CA ILE A 231 -3.78 4.17 9.98
C ILE A 231 -2.51 3.40 10.37
N PHE A 232 -1.60 3.26 9.43
CA PHE A 232 -0.36 2.53 9.67
C PHE A 232 0.86 3.31 9.16
N LYS A 233 1.88 3.41 9.99
CA LYS A 233 3.19 3.96 9.59
C LYS A 233 4.20 2.82 9.54
N PRO A 234 4.58 2.33 8.34
CA PRO A 234 5.63 1.32 8.20
C PRO A 234 6.96 1.82 8.79
N LYS A 235 7.76 0.92 9.35
CA LYS A 235 9.12 1.24 9.80
C LYS A 235 10.02 1.67 8.65
N ALA A 236 9.70 1.18 7.44
CA ALA A 236 10.33 1.59 6.20
C ALA A 236 10.00 3.04 5.80
N SER A 237 8.97 3.67 6.34
CA SER A 237 8.74 5.12 6.20
C SER A 237 9.77 5.89 7.02
N ARG A 238 10.24 7.03 6.47
CA ARG A 238 11.19 7.87 7.20
C ARG A 238 10.53 8.47 8.46
N LYS A 239 11.29 8.53 9.56
CA LYS A 239 10.76 9.01 10.85
C LYS A 239 10.23 10.45 10.76
N GLU A 240 10.94 11.31 10.03
CA GLU A 240 10.61 12.71 9.83
C GLU A 240 9.48 12.96 8.84
N SER A 241 9.10 11.97 8.04
CA SER A 241 7.98 12.08 7.09
C SER A 241 6.65 12.03 7.81
N LYS A 242 5.72 12.91 7.41
CA LYS A 242 4.30 12.85 7.84
C LYS A 242 3.50 11.75 7.13
N GLU A 243 4.15 10.99 6.24
CA GLU A 243 3.56 9.89 5.48
C GLU A 243 3.05 8.78 6.40
N VAL A 244 1.82 8.38 6.19
CA VAL A 244 1.19 7.18 6.75
C VAL A 244 0.37 6.50 5.66
N TYR A 245 -0.07 5.28 5.91
CA TYR A 245 -0.94 4.53 5.00
C TYR A 245 -2.30 4.30 5.65
N LEU A 246 -3.35 4.51 4.88
CA LEU A 246 -4.71 4.08 5.20
C LEU A 246 -4.86 2.64 4.71
N ILE A 247 -5.28 1.75 5.58
CA ILE A 247 -5.50 0.33 5.28
C ILE A 247 -6.98 0.06 5.51
N CYS A 248 -7.74 0.01 4.42
CA CYS A 248 -9.17 -0.17 4.39
C CYS A 248 -9.48 -1.60 3.96
N ILE A 249 -10.24 -2.33 4.75
CA ILE A 249 -10.48 -3.77 4.58
C ILE A 249 -11.98 -4.05 4.63
N ASP A 250 -12.43 -5.02 3.83
CA ASP A 250 -13.82 -5.44 3.72
C ASP A 250 -14.72 -4.30 3.22
N PHE A 251 -14.60 -3.96 1.94
CA PHE A 251 -15.45 -2.98 1.27
C PHE A 251 -16.92 -3.42 1.29
N LEU A 252 -17.81 -2.52 1.69
CA LEU A 252 -19.22 -2.83 2.01
C LEU A 252 -20.21 -2.66 0.84
N LYS A 253 -19.75 -2.10 -0.32
CA LYS A 253 -20.64 -1.75 -1.45
C LYS A 253 -20.37 -2.62 -2.68
#